data_b3085aed2e9ead79f53693c745b8eff6
#
_entry.id   b3085aed2e9ead79f53693c745b8eff6
#
_cell.length_a   1.000
_cell.length_b   1.000
_cell.length_c   1.000
_cell.angle_alpha   90.00
_cell.angle_beta   90.00
_cell.angle_gamma   90.00
#
_symmetry.space_group_name_H-M   'P 1'
#
loop_
_entity.id
_entity.type
_entity.pdbx_description
1 polymer ?
#
loop_
_entity_poly.entity_id
_entity_poly.type
_entity_poly.pdbx_seq_one_letter_code
_entity_poly.pdbx_strand_id
1 'polypeptide(L)'
;MTEEVKESTKEKSSVGRVLQIGGAVVGTLVGSGFASGQEVMQYFTAYGIPGVWGAVLTMVLFALMCAAVTYYGWKFAKSEHFSAFRHYCGKYFGTFMDIFSVLFCFLVGIVMTSGSGAMFEQYFGIPAVVGSTVMALIALGSAWLGLEKLTKVLGSTAPICIVFLVGVSLATAAMNWGNLANADAMVAAADASGNVLRAVDFAAPLWIVIIVTALNYVAHN
;
A
#
# COMPACT_ATOMS: atom_id res chain seq x y z
N MET A 1 18.30 -39.32 7.74
CA MET A 1 18.03 -37.89 7.94
C MET A 1 18.28 -37.05 6.68
N THR A 2 18.19 -37.60 5.48
CA THR A 2 18.53 -36.95 4.21
C THR A 2 17.45 -37.07 3.11
N GLU A 3 16.42 -37.89 3.28
CA GLU A 3 15.34 -38.02 2.31
C GLU A 3 14.09 -37.20 2.70
N GLU A 4 13.73 -37.11 3.97
CA GLU A 4 12.59 -36.26 4.42
C GLU A 4 12.79 -34.76 4.18
N VAL A 5 14.05 -34.28 4.20
CA VAL A 5 14.36 -32.87 3.91
C VAL A 5 14.25 -32.56 2.41
N LYS A 6 14.42 -33.56 1.53
CA LYS A 6 14.28 -33.40 0.07
C LYS A 6 12.83 -33.45 -0.40
N GLU A 7 11.98 -34.14 0.31
CA GLU A 7 10.54 -34.24 -0.03
C GLU A 7 9.78 -32.98 0.37
N SER A 8 10.18 -32.32 1.46
CA SER A 8 9.63 -31.00 1.88
C SER A 8 9.96 -29.86 0.90
N THR A 9 10.99 -30.01 0.07
CA THR A 9 11.41 -28.95 -0.89
C THR A 9 10.73 -29.08 -2.26
N LYS A 10 9.93 -30.12 -2.47
CA LYS A 10 9.20 -30.40 -3.72
C LYS A 10 7.71 -30.16 -3.62
N GLU A 11 7.26 -29.46 -2.60
CA GLU A 11 5.89 -28.95 -2.58
C GLU A 11 5.81 -27.88 -3.65
N LYS A 12 5.27 -28.26 -4.84
CA LYS A 12 4.88 -27.34 -5.89
C LYS A 12 4.20 -26.16 -5.22
N SER A 13 4.75 -24.95 -5.35
CA SER A 13 4.11 -23.76 -4.83
C SER A 13 2.71 -23.71 -5.44
N SER A 14 1.70 -24.10 -4.66
CA SER A 14 0.31 -24.06 -5.12
C SER A 14 0.05 -22.61 -5.52
N VAL A 15 -0.52 -22.40 -6.70
CA VAL A 15 -0.94 -21.07 -7.18
C VAL A 15 -1.72 -20.34 -6.09
N GLY A 16 -2.50 -21.09 -5.30
CA GLY A 16 -3.21 -20.55 -4.14
C GLY A 16 -2.28 -19.94 -3.07
N ARG A 17 -1.12 -20.54 -2.79
CA ARG A 17 -0.15 -19.99 -1.81
C ARG A 17 0.53 -18.71 -2.34
N VAL A 18 0.85 -18.69 -3.63
CA VAL A 18 1.40 -17.50 -4.28
C VAL A 18 0.41 -16.35 -4.26
N LEU A 19 -0.86 -16.62 -4.60
CA LEU A 19 -1.94 -15.64 -4.54
C LEU A 19 -2.20 -15.16 -3.11
N GLN A 20 -2.12 -16.04 -2.12
CA GLN A 20 -2.31 -15.68 -0.71
C GLN A 20 -1.20 -14.77 -0.20
N ILE A 21 0.07 -15.07 -0.52
CA ILE A 21 1.20 -14.22 -0.12
C ILE A 21 1.15 -12.89 -0.87
N GLY A 22 0.95 -12.92 -2.19
CA GLY A 22 0.80 -11.70 -2.99
C GLY A 22 -0.39 -10.85 -2.54
N GLY A 23 -1.52 -11.49 -2.24
CA GLY A 23 -2.69 -10.82 -1.66
C GLY A 23 -2.41 -10.20 -0.29
N ALA A 24 -1.65 -10.86 0.58
CA ALA A 24 -1.26 -10.28 1.86
C ALA A 24 -0.40 -9.02 1.68
N VAL A 25 0.57 -9.03 0.75
CA VAL A 25 1.38 -7.84 0.42
C VAL A 25 0.50 -6.70 -0.08
N VAL A 26 -0.40 -6.97 -1.02
CA VAL A 26 -1.34 -5.96 -1.52
C VAL A 26 -2.26 -5.46 -0.39
N GLY A 27 -2.76 -6.36 0.46
CA GLY A 27 -3.63 -6.00 1.58
C GLY A 27 -2.95 -5.12 2.62
N THR A 28 -1.63 -5.20 2.78
CA THR A 28 -0.88 -4.29 3.67
C THR A 28 -0.65 -2.91 3.05
N LEU A 29 -0.62 -2.80 1.72
CA LEU A 29 -0.47 -1.53 1.01
C LEU A 29 -1.80 -0.75 0.90
N VAL A 30 -2.94 -1.45 0.89
CA VAL A 30 -4.27 -0.83 0.81
C VAL A 30 -4.68 -0.34 2.20
N GLY A 31 -4.34 0.90 2.51
CA GLY A 31 -4.74 1.59 3.74
C GLY A 31 -6.06 2.37 3.60
N SER A 32 -6.42 3.10 4.66
CA SER A 32 -7.62 3.96 4.68
C SER A 32 -7.56 5.08 3.63
N GLY A 33 -6.39 5.64 3.36
CA GLY A 33 -6.18 6.68 2.34
C GLY A 33 -6.43 6.17 0.92
N PHE A 34 -5.98 4.95 0.61
CA PHE A 34 -6.25 4.31 -0.67
C PHE A 34 -7.73 3.92 -0.80
N ALA A 35 -8.32 3.35 0.26
CA ALA A 35 -9.72 2.94 0.26
C ALA A 35 -10.70 4.12 0.12
N SER A 36 -10.35 5.30 0.67
CA SER A 36 -11.12 6.55 0.49
C SER A 36 -10.89 7.22 -0.87
N GLY A 37 -9.89 6.78 -1.63
CA GLY A 37 -9.45 7.41 -2.88
C GLY A 37 -8.59 8.66 -2.68
N GLN A 38 -8.36 9.10 -1.46
CA GLN A 38 -7.60 10.31 -1.16
C GLN A 38 -6.15 10.23 -1.66
N GLU A 39 -5.48 9.11 -1.44
CA GLU A 39 -4.12 8.90 -1.95
C GLU A 39 -4.07 8.92 -3.47
N VAL A 40 -5.01 8.23 -4.13
CA VAL A 40 -5.08 8.22 -5.59
C VAL A 40 -5.29 9.63 -6.14
N MET A 41 -6.13 10.44 -5.48
CA MET A 41 -6.35 11.82 -5.88
C MET A 41 -5.10 12.67 -5.69
N GLN A 42 -4.46 12.62 -4.54
CA GLN A 42 -3.31 13.48 -4.19
C GLN A 42 -2.05 13.14 -4.96
N TYR A 43 -1.78 11.85 -5.18
CA TYR A 43 -0.54 11.39 -5.80
C TYR A 43 -0.62 11.24 -7.32
N PHE A 44 -1.81 11.02 -7.88
CA PHE A 44 -1.95 10.75 -9.31
C PHE A 44 -2.96 11.66 -10.00
N THR A 45 -4.22 11.67 -9.57
CA THR A 45 -5.29 12.37 -10.29
C THR A 45 -5.06 13.88 -10.32
N ALA A 46 -4.54 14.48 -9.26
CA ALA A 46 -4.25 15.91 -9.15
C ALA A 46 -3.19 16.42 -10.15
N TYR A 47 -2.49 15.50 -10.84
CA TYR A 47 -1.51 15.85 -11.86
C TYR A 47 -2.01 15.60 -13.30
N GLY A 48 -3.26 15.15 -13.49
CA GLY A 48 -3.81 14.88 -14.81
C GLY A 48 -3.14 13.72 -15.53
N ILE A 49 -2.90 13.85 -16.84
CA ILE A 49 -2.26 12.81 -17.67
C ILE A 49 -0.85 12.42 -17.16
N PRO A 50 0.02 13.36 -16.73
CA PRO A 50 1.29 13.01 -16.06
C PRO A 50 1.14 12.05 -14.88
N GLY A 51 0.08 12.18 -14.10
CA GLY A 51 -0.21 11.30 -12.96
C GLY A 51 -0.45 9.85 -13.38
N VAL A 52 -1.02 9.60 -14.55
CA VAL A 52 -1.20 8.25 -15.10
C VAL A 52 0.16 7.58 -15.37
N TRP A 53 1.09 8.30 -15.99
CA TRP A 53 2.46 7.80 -16.20
C TRP A 53 3.22 7.62 -14.89
N GLY A 54 2.97 8.51 -13.91
CA GLY A 54 3.46 8.36 -12.54
C GLY A 54 2.98 7.07 -11.89
N ALA A 55 1.70 6.73 -12.05
CA ALA A 55 1.12 5.49 -11.54
C ALA A 55 1.75 4.24 -12.20
N VAL A 56 1.98 4.25 -13.52
CA VAL A 56 2.66 3.15 -14.23
C VAL A 56 4.10 2.99 -13.72
N LEU A 57 4.84 4.08 -13.57
CA LEU A 57 6.20 4.03 -13.04
C LEU A 57 6.22 3.52 -11.60
N THR A 58 5.29 3.96 -10.76
CA THR A 58 5.11 3.48 -9.38
C THR A 58 4.89 1.97 -9.36
N MET A 59 4.02 1.45 -10.21
CA MET A 59 3.76 0.02 -10.31
C MET A 59 5.03 -0.78 -10.61
N VAL A 60 5.86 -0.31 -11.53
CA VAL A 60 7.15 -0.95 -11.87
C VAL A 60 8.11 -0.90 -10.68
N LEU A 61 8.24 0.26 -10.02
CA LEU A 61 9.11 0.43 -8.86
C LEU A 61 8.69 -0.47 -7.70
N PHE A 62 7.39 -0.54 -7.38
CA PHE A 62 6.88 -1.45 -6.36
C PHE A 62 7.15 -2.91 -6.70
N ALA A 63 6.92 -3.33 -7.94
CA ALA A 63 7.21 -4.70 -8.38
C ALA A 63 8.69 -5.06 -8.19
N LEU A 64 9.60 -4.15 -8.53
CA LEU A 64 11.05 -4.33 -8.34
C LEU A 64 11.42 -4.38 -6.85
N MET A 65 10.86 -3.50 -6.02
CA MET A 65 11.11 -3.51 -4.58
C MET A 65 10.58 -4.79 -3.92
N CYS A 66 9.36 -5.21 -4.23
CA CYS A 66 8.77 -6.45 -3.72
C CYS A 66 9.61 -7.67 -4.15
N ALA A 67 10.07 -7.70 -5.41
CA ALA A 67 10.94 -8.77 -5.91
C ALA A 67 12.27 -8.78 -5.16
N ALA A 68 12.90 -7.63 -4.93
CA ALA A 68 14.14 -7.51 -4.19
C ALA A 68 13.97 -7.96 -2.74
N VAL A 69 12.96 -7.47 -2.02
CA VAL A 69 12.68 -7.85 -0.62
C VAL A 69 12.41 -9.35 -0.50
N THR A 70 11.61 -9.92 -1.41
CA THR A 70 11.30 -11.35 -1.42
C THR A 70 12.56 -12.19 -1.69
N TYR A 71 13.40 -11.77 -2.64
CA TYR A 71 14.66 -12.45 -2.96
C TYR A 71 15.61 -12.44 -1.75
N TYR A 72 15.78 -11.30 -1.10
CA TYR A 72 16.61 -11.20 0.10
C TYR A 72 16.02 -11.96 1.27
N GLY A 73 14.73 -11.88 1.50
CA GLY A 73 14.03 -12.66 2.51
C GLY A 73 14.26 -14.16 2.34
N TRP A 74 14.15 -14.67 1.10
CA TRP A 74 14.44 -16.06 0.79
C TRP A 74 15.90 -16.45 1.03
N LYS A 75 16.83 -15.58 0.63
CA LYS A 75 18.28 -15.82 0.78
C LYS A 75 18.71 -15.90 2.24
N PHE A 76 18.13 -15.09 3.10
CA PHE A 76 18.51 -14.97 4.51
C PHE A 76 17.54 -15.64 5.48
N ALA A 77 16.48 -16.30 4.99
CA ALA A 77 15.44 -16.96 5.79
C ALA A 77 15.97 -18.01 6.79
N LYS A 78 17.21 -18.48 6.63
CA LYS A 78 17.84 -19.48 7.50
C LYS A 78 18.52 -18.92 8.75
N SER A 79 18.61 -17.60 8.89
CA SER A 79 19.26 -16.96 10.05
C SER A 79 18.21 -16.45 11.03
N GLU A 80 18.15 -17.04 12.22
CA GLU A 80 17.12 -16.74 13.25
C GLU A 80 17.13 -15.29 13.74
N HIS A 81 18.20 -14.52 13.49
CA HIS A 81 18.36 -13.15 13.97
C HIS A 81 18.78 -12.19 12.86
N PHE A 82 18.26 -12.40 11.63
CA PHE A 82 18.60 -11.52 10.51
C PHE A 82 17.81 -10.21 10.59
N SER A 83 18.53 -9.10 10.84
CA SER A 83 18.02 -7.76 10.62
C SER A 83 18.61 -7.22 9.32
N ALA A 84 17.75 -6.92 8.34
CA ALA A 84 18.16 -6.35 7.06
C ALA A 84 18.91 -5.02 7.27
N PHE A 85 18.42 -4.17 8.16
CA PHE A 85 19.05 -2.89 8.43
C PHE A 85 20.45 -3.04 9.03
N ARG A 86 20.66 -3.96 9.97
CA ARG A 86 21.99 -4.21 10.54
C ARG A 86 22.97 -4.80 9.54
N HIS A 87 22.47 -5.59 8.61
CA HIS A 87 23.31 -6.21 7.57
C HIS A 87 23.85 -5.17 6.58
N TYR A 88 22.99 -4.23 6.13
CA TYR A 88 23.35 -3.24 5.12
C TYR A 88 23.94 -1.94 5.70
N CYS A 89 23.44 -1.50 6.84
CA CYS A 89 23.74 -0.20 7.42
C CYS A 89 24.71 -0.28 8.62
N GLY A 90 25.18 -1.49 8.95
CA GLY A 90 26.07 -1.73 10.10
C GLY A 90 25.34 -1.72 11.45
N LYS A 91 26.09 -2.03 12.52
CA LYS A 91 25.50 -2.28 13.85
C LYS A 91 24.78 -1.07 14.45
N TYR A 92 25.36 0.11 14.41
CA TYR A 92 24.80 1.29 15.09
C TYR A 92 23.63 1.88 14.33
N PHE A 93 23.82 2.18 13.06
CA PHE A 93 22.78 2.77 12.22
C PHE A 93 21.64 1.77 11.94
N GLY A 94 21.98 0.49 11.77
CA GLY A 94 20.96 -0.56 11.62
C GLY A 94 20.10 -0.74 12.86
N THR A 95 20.66 -0.65 14.09
CA THR A 95 19.87 -0.70 15.33
C THR A 95 18.96 0.52 15.45
N PHE A 96 19.46 1.71 15.07
CA PHE A 96 18.62 2.91 15.03
C PHE A 96 17.44 2.73 14.06
N MET A 97 17.67 2.19 12.86
CA MET A 97 16.63 1.92 11.88
C MET A 97 15.63 0.86 12.34
N ASP A 98 16.07 -0.18 13.05
CA ASP A 98 15.18 -1.18 13.65
C ASP A 98 14.21 -0.53 14.64
N ILE A 99 14.72 0.31 15.56
CA ILE A 99 13.89 1.02 16.56
C ILE A 99 12.96 2.02 15.88
N PHE A 100 13.50 2.78 14.92
CA PHE A 100 12.71 3.74 14.15
C PHE A 100 11.56 3.08 13.40
N SER A 101 11.80 1.92 12.77
CA SER A 101 10.77 1.17 12.07
C SER A 101 9.64 0.71 12.99
N VAL A 102 9.96 0.26 14.22
CA VAL A 102 8.94 -0.12 15.20
C VAL A 102 8.09 1.08 15.59
N LEU A 103 8.73 2.22 15.89
CA LEU A 103 8.04 3.46 16.24
C LEU A 103 7.17 3.94 15.06
N PHE A 104 7.71 3.89 13.84
CA PHE A 104 7.00 4.28 12.63
C PHE A 104 5.75 3.40 12.40
N CYS A 105 5.88 2.07 12.51
CA CYS A 105 4.74 1.17 12.39
C CYS A 105 3.65 1.45 13.45
N PHE A 106 4.05 1.81 14.66
CA PHE A 106 3.10 2.20 15.72
C PHE A 106 2.35 3.49 15.35
N LEU A 107 3.05 4.51 14.86
CA LEU A 107 2.44 5.76 14.40
C LEU A 107 1.50 5.55 13.22
N VAL A 108 1.89 4.73 12.23
CA VAL A 108 1.03 4.34 11.12
C VAL A 108 -0.24 3.65 11.62
N GLY A 109 -0.13 2.76 12.61
CA GLY A 109 -1.28 2.11 13.23
C GLY A 109 -2.28 3.11 13.83
N ILE A 110 -1.79 4.18 14.49
CA ILE A 110 -2.63 5.26 15.01
C ILE A 110 -3.34 5.99 13.86
N VAL A 111 -2.61 6.37 12.81
CA VAL A 111 -3.16 7.09 11.65
C VAL A 111 -4.24 6.24 10.95
N MET A 112 -3.97 4.95 10.72
CA MET A 112 -4.93 4.05 10.07
C MET A 112 -6.20 3.84 10.90
N THR A 113 -6.05 3.72 12.22
CA THR A 113 -7.19 3.60 13.15
C THR A 113 -8.03 4.88 13.15
N SER A 114 -7.39 6.05 13.18
CA SER A 114 -8.06 7.35 13.11
C SER A 114 -8.76 7.53 11.76
N GLY A 115 -8.10 7.20 10.66
CA GLY A 115 -8.68 7.25 9.31
C GLY A 115 -9.91 6.36 9.17
N SER A 116 -9.88 5.16 9.76
CA SER A 116 -11.06 4.29 9.80
C SER A 116 -12.22 4.94 10.55
N GLY A 117 -11.97 5.60 11.68
CA GLY A 117 -12.99 6.33 12.43
C GLY A 117 -13.62 7.47 11.61
N ALA A 118 -12.81 8.23 10.88
CA ALA A 118 -13.30 9.30 10.00
C ALA A 118 -14.20 8.74 8.87
N MET A 119 -13.87 7.57 8.33
CA MET A 119 -14.73 6.89 7.34
C MET A 119 -16.07 6.46 7.94
N PHE A 120 -16.09 5.93 9.19
CA PHE A 120 -17.34 5.60 9.87
C PHE A 120 -18.23 6.83 10.07
N GLU A 121 -17.64 7.97 10.42
CA GLU A 121 -18.37 9.23 10.55
C GLU A 121 -18.93 9.71 9.22
N GLN A 122 -18.12 9.67 8.16
CA GLN A 122 -18.51 10.15 6.83
C GLN A 122 -19.61 9.30 6.18
N TYR A 123 -19.54 7.97 6.30
CA TYR A 123 -20.48 7.07 5.60
C TYR A 123 -21.68 6.64 6.44
N PHE A 124 -21.52 6.54 7.75
CA PHE A 124 -22.57 6.02 8.64
C PHE A 124 -23.09 7.07 9.62
N GLY A 125 -22.49 8.28 9.68
CA GLY A 125 -22.86 9.31 10.66
C GLY A 125 -22.53 8.92 12.10
N ILE A 126 -21.71 7.90 12.32
CA ILE A 126 -21.26 7.45 13.65
C ILE A 126 -20.08 8.31 14.06
N PRO A 127 -20.03 8.85 15.31
CA PRO A 127 -18.90 9.65 15.75
C PRO A 127 -17.55 8.93 15.51
N ALA A 128 -16.56 9.64 14.97
CA ALA A 128 -15.23 9.08 14.62
C ALA A 128 -14.58 8.32 15.78
N VAL A 129 -14.78 8.80 17.02
CA VAL A 129 -14.24 8.15 18.23
C VAL A 129 -14.78 6.72 18.40
N VAL A 130 -16.07 6.50 18.13
CA VAL A 130 -16.68 5.17 18.22
C VAL A 130 -16.10 4.25 17.13
N GLY A 131 -16.04 4.73 15.90
CA GLY A 131 -15.46 3.99 14.78
C GLY A 131 -14.00 3.60 15.02
N SER A 132 -13.18 4.56 15.45
CA SER A 132 -11.77 4.33 15.80
C SER A 132 -11.61 3.32 16.96
N THR A 133 -12.45 3.41 17.98
CA THR A 133 -12.39 2.48 19.13
C THR A 133 -12.71 1.06 18.70
N VAL A 134 -13.76 0.87 17.89
CA VAL A 134 -14.12 -0.45 17.34
C VAL A 134 -12.98 -1.02 16.51
N MET A 135 -12.39 -0.22 15.62
CA MET A 135 -11.26 -0.65 14.80
C MET A 135 -10.03 -0.99 15.62
N ALA A 136 -9.72 -0.20 16.67
CA ALA A 136 -8.62 -0.49 17.59
C ALA A 136 -8.83 -1.84 18.32
N LEU A 137 -10.04 -2.13 18.78
CA LEU A 137 -10.35 -3.41 19.41
C LEU A 137 -10.24 -4.59 18.44
N ILE A 138 -10.68 -4.42 17.19
CA ILE A 138 -10.52 -5.43 16.13
C ILE A 138 -9.03 -5.65 15.84
N ALA A 139 -8.25 -4.58 15.73
CA ALA A 139 -6.81 -4.66 15.47
C ALA A 139 -6.07 -5.39 16.61
N LEU A 140 -6.37 -5.05 17.87
CA LEU A 140 -5.81 -5.73 19.05
C LEU A 140 -6.22 -7.21 19.11
N GLY A 141 -7.49 -7.51 18.83
CA GLY A 141 -7.99 -8.88 18.77
C GLY A 141 -7.33 -9.69 17.65
N SER A 142 -7.09 -9.07 16.50
CA SER A 142 -6.41 -9.72 15.37
C SER A 142 -4.93 -9.98 15.66
N ALA A 143 -4.26 -9.12 16.42
CA ALA A 143 -2.88 -9.32 16.85
C ALA A 143 -2.70 -10.57 17.72
N TRP A 144 -3.70 -10.92 18.53
CA TRP A 144 -3.70 -12.15 19.33
C TRP A 144 -3.82 -13.44 18.50
N LEU A 145 -4.35 -13.36 17.28
CA LEU A 145 -4.48 -14.51 16.39
C LEU A 145 -3.13 -15.01 15.85
N GLY A 146 -2.09 -14.21 15.95
CA GLY A 146 -0.76 -14.50 15.42
C GLY A 146 -0.61 -14.16 13.94
N LEU A 147 0.65 -13.92 13.53
CA LEU A 147 1.02 -13.47 12.19
C LEU A 147 0.55 -14.41 11.06
N GLU A 148 0.59 -15.73 11.29
CA GLU A 148 0.21 -16.71 10.28
C GLU A 148 -1.29 -16.62 9.92
N LYS A 149 -2.15 -16.54 10.94
CA LYS A 149 -3.60 -16.40 10.72
C LYS A 149 -3.94 -15.05 10.12
N LEU A 150 -3.27 -13.99 10.58
CA LEU A 150 -3.44 -12.64 10.06
C LEU A 150 -3.09 -12.58 8.57
N THR A 151 -1.93 -13.14 8.18
CA THR A 151 -1.50 -13.22 6.76
C THR A 151 -2.52 -13.99 5.91
N LYS A 152 -3.08 -15.06 6.47
CA LYS A 152 -4.10 -15.84 5.76
C LYS A 152 -5.41 -15.05 5.54
N VAL A 153 -5.86 -14.32 6.55
CA VAL A 153 -7.06 -13.46 6.45
C VAL A 153 -6.83 -12.34 5.44
N LEU A 154 -5.72 -11.60 5.55
CA LEU A 154 -5.36 -10.55 4.60
C LEU A 154 -5.23 -11.08 3.17
N GLY A 155 -4.54 -12.22 3.01
CA GLY A 155 -4.35 -12.85 1.70
C GLY A 155 -5.63 -13.34 1.05
N SER A 156 -6.67 -13.71 1.82
CA SER A 156 -7.96 -14.08 1.26
C SER A 156 -8.90 -12.89 1.00
N THR A 157 -8.75 -11.80 1.74
CA THR A 157 -9.57 -10.60 1.57
C THR A 157 -9.08 -9.72 0.41
N ALA A 158 -7.77 -9.65 0.19
CA ALA A 158 -7.18 -8.78 -0.83
C ALA A 158 -7.67 -9.06 -2.26
N PRO A 159 -7.81 -10.31 -2.75
CA PRO A 159 -8.36 -10.56 -4.09
C PRO A 159 -9.77 -10.00 -4.27
N ILE A 160 -10.60 -10.05 -3.22
CA ILE A 160 -11.97 -9.52 -3.25
C ILE A 160 -11.92 -8.00 -3.39
N CYS A 161 -11.08 -7.33 -2.61
CA CYS A 161 -10.87 -5.88 -2.70
C CYS A 161 -10.34 -5.48 -4.09
N ILE A 162 -9.38 -6.23 -4.65
CA ILE A 162 -8.82 -5.94 -5.98
C ILE A 162 -9.90 -6.03 -7.04
N VAL A 163 -10.70 -7.11 -7.06
CA VAL A 163 -11.79 -7.28 -8.03
C VAL A 163 -12.81 -6.16 -7.92
N PHE A 164 -13.18 -5.76 -6.70
CA PHE A 164 -14.09 -4.65 -6.46
C PHE A 164 -13.52 -3.32 -6.96
N LEU A 165 -12.29 -3.00 -6.60
CA LEU A 165 -11.61 -1.76 -7.02
C LEU A 165 -11.46 -1.68 -8.55
N VAL A 166 -11.03 -2.76 -9.18
CA VAL A 166 -10.91 -2.83 -10.65
C VAL A 166 -12.28 -2.69 -11.30
N GLY A 167 -13.30 -3.37 -10.77
CA GLY A 167 -14.67 -3.30 -11.28
C GLY A 167 -15.24 -1.88 -11.22
N VAL A 168 -15.13 -1.21 -10.08
CA VAL A 168 -15.58 0.18 -9.91
C VAL A 168 -14.79 1.12 -10.82
N SER A 169 -13.47 0.95 -10.91
CA SER A 169 -12.61 1.80 -11.76
C SER A 169 -12.97 1.66 -13.25
N LEU A 170 -13.20 0.43 -13.73
CA LEU A 170 -13.61 0.18 -15.12
C LEU A 170 -15.00 0.74 -15.40
N ALA A 171 -15.95 0.54 -14.49
CA ALA A 171 -17.29 1.11 -14.64
C ALA A 171 -17.26 2.64 -14.71
N THR A 172 -16.51 3.28 -13.80
CA THR A 172 -16.34 4.75 -13.78
C THR A 172 -15.66 5.26 -15.05
N ALA A 173 -14.62 4.56 -15.53
CA ALA A 173 -13.94 4.90 -16.78
C ALA A 173 -14.87 4.76 -17.99
N ALA A 174 -15.67 3.71 -18.06
CA ALA A 174 -16.63 3.50 -19.14
C ALA A 174 -17.73 4.58 -19.16
N MET A 175 -18.24 4.94 -17.99
CA MET A 175 -19.27 6.00 -17.86
C MET A 175 -18.75 7.41 -18.20
N ASN A 176 -17.46 7.65 -18.00
CA ASN A 176 -16.85 8.98 -18.18
C ASN A 176 -15.83 9.01 -19.34
N TRP A 177 -15.92 8.07 -20.28
CA TRP A 177 -14.95 7.95 -21.38
C TRP A 177 -14.79 9.24 -22.20
N GLY A 178 -15.90 9.95 -22.45
CA GLY A 178 -15.88 11.24 -23.16
C GLY A 178 -15.16 12.37 -22.42
N ASN A 179 -15.10 12.29 -21.09
CA ASN A 179 -14.43 13.30 -20.26
C ASN A 179 -12.92 13.05 -20.12
N LEU A 180 -12.45 11.86 -20.47
CA LEU A 180 -11.04 11.50 -20.34
C LEU A 180 -10.13 12.38 -21.21
N ALA A 181 -10.60 12.77 -22.40
CA ALA A 181 -9.88 13.70 -23.28
C ALA A 181 -9.71 15.11 -22.70
N ASN A 182 -10.58 15.50 -21.75
CA ASN A 182 -10.59 16.81 -21.11
C ASN A 182 -10.04 16.76 -19.66
N ALA A 183 -9.41 15.63 -19.25
CA ALA A 183 -8.97 15.43 -17.89
C ALA A 183 -8.02 16.54 -17.39
N ASP A 184 -7.06 16.97 -18.21
CA ASP A 184 -6.14 18.05 -17.85
C ASP A 184 -6.83 19.40 -17.68
N ALA A 185 -7.84 19.69 -18.52
CA ALA A 185 -8.64 20.92 -18.40
C ALA A 185 -9.50 20.90 -17.12
N MET A 186 -10.04 19.73 -16.76
CA MET A 186 -10.81 19.55 -15.52
C MET A 186 -9.92 19.72 -14.28
N VAL A 187 -8.71 19.17 -14.29
CA VAL A 187 -7.73 19.32 -13.20
C VAL A 187 -7.32 20.80 -13.09
N ALA A 188 -7.04 21.48 -14.21
CA ALA A 188 -6.68 22.88 -14.21
C ALA A 188 -7.84 23.78 -13.69
N ALA A 189 -9.09 23.47 -14.03
CA ALA A 189 -10.25 24.19 -13.50
C ALA A 189 -10.45 23.95 -12.00
N ALA A 190 -10.23 22.73 -11.52
CA ALA A 190 -10.30 22.40 -10.11
C ALA A 190 -9.16 23.07 -9.31
N ASP A 191 -7.97 23.16 -9.89
CA ASP A 191 -6.81 23.84 -9.32
C ASP A 191 -7.06 25.35 -9.16
N ALA A 192 -7.61 25.97 -10.19
CA ALA A 192 -8.00 27.39 -10.16
C ALA A 192 -9.05 27.70 -9.08
N SER A 193 -9.87 26.73 -8.69
CA SER A 193 -10.86 26.86 -7.61
C SER A 193 -10.28 26.54 -6.21
N GLY A 194 -9.00 26.16 -6.09
CA GLY A 194 -8.34 25.82 -4.84
C GLY A 194 -8.78 24.48 -4.25
N ASN A 195 -9.45 23.63 -5.03
CA ASN A 195 -9.99 22.34 -4.58
C ASN A 195 -9.06 21.15 -4.83
N VAL A 196 -7.88 21.37 -5.40
CA VAL A 196 -6.89 20.30 -5.66
C VAL A 196 -5.83 20.27 -4.57
N LEU A 197 -5.77 19.16 -3.84
CA LEU A 197 -4.70 18.88 -2.87
C LEU A 197 -3.67 17.98 -3.55
N ARG A 198 -2.49 18.51 -3.84
CA ARG A 198 -1.35 17.75 -4.35
C ARG A 198 -0.46 17.29 -3.21
N ALA A 199 0.05 16.08 -3.31
CA ALA A 199 1.05 15.57 -2.35
C ALA A 199 2.34 16.39 -2.40
N VAL A 200 2.72 16.86 -3.59
CA VAL A 200 3.83 17.80 -3.81
C VAL A 200 3.38 18.84 -4.83
N ASP A 201 3.47 20.10 -4.46
CA ASP A 201 3.14 21.22 -5.35
C ASP A 201 4.43 21.89 -5.86
N PHE A 202 4.73 21.70 -7.14
CA PHE A 202 5.87 22.33 -7.79
C PHE A 202 5.65 22.46 -9.31
N ALA A 203 6.11 23.56 -9.87
CA ALA A 203 6.11 23.78 -11.31
C ALA A 203 7.38 23.18 -11.92
N ALA A 204 7.24 22.07 -12.62
CA ALA A 204 8.38 21.39 -13.25
C ALA A 204 7.99 20.77 -14.60
N PRO A 205 8.98 20.45 -15.46
CA PRO A 205 8.75 19.71 -16.68
C PRO A 205 8.07 18.35 -16.40
N LEU A 206 7.23 17.90 -17.33
CA LEU A 206 6.40 16.68 -17.24
C LEU A 206 7.16 15.47 -16.70
N TRP A 207 8.37 15.20 -17.19
CA TRP A 207 9.15 14.04 -16.80
C TRP A 207 9.62 14.09 -15.35
N ILE A 208 9.88 15.30 -14.81
CA ILE A 208 10.21 15.48 -13.39
C ILE A 208 8.99 15.20 -12.55
N VAL A 209 7.80 15.71 -12.94
CA VAL A 209 6.54 15.45 -12.23
C VAL A 209 6.29 13.95 -12.14
N ILE A 210 6.43 13.22 -13.24
CA ILE A 210 6.25 11.76 -13.28
C ILE A 210 7.19 11.06 -12.28
N ILE A 211 8.49 11.39 -12.32
CA ILE A 211 9.48 10.74 -11.44
C ILE A 211 9.23 11.08 -9.98
N VAL A 212 9.03 12.36 -9.67
CA VAL A 212 8.84 12.79 -8.27
C VAL A 212 7.56 12.24 -7.68
N THR A 213 6.48 12.22 -8.45
CA THR A 213 5.20 11.63 -8.02
C THR A 213 5.35 10.15 -7.72
N ALA A 214 5.99 9.40 -8.62
CA ALA A 214 6.22 7.98 -8.43
C ALA A 214 7.12 7.69 -7.22
N LEU A 215 8.23 8.41 -7.08
CA LEU A 215 9.16 8.24 -5.96
C LEU A 215 8.53 8.66 -4.63
N ASN A 216 7.75 9.75 -4.63
CA ASN A 216 7.07 10.22 -3.42
C ASN A 216 6.03 9.18 -2.94
N TYR A 217 5.26 8.60 -3.86
CA TYR A 217 4.31 7.56 -3.51
C TYR A 217 4.99 6.29 -2.99
N VAL A 218 6.08 5.85 -3.64
CA VAL A 218 6.87 4.69 -3.20
C VAL A 218 7.51 4.94 -1.83
N ALA A 219 7.95 6.17 -1.56
CA ALA A 219 8.53 6.53 -0.26
C ALA A 219 7.47 6.67 0.85
N HIS A 220 6.22 6.95 0.48
CA HIS A 220 5.10 7.08 1.43
C HIS A 220 4.61 5.70 1.92
N ASN A 221 4.61 4.69 1.06
CA ASN A 221 4.15 3.33 1.31
C ASN A 221 5.31 2.34 1.53
#